data_c7697f8756c9945e7c7e14e7dc711c75
#
_entry.id   c7697f8756c9945e7c7e14e7dc711c75
#
_cell.length_a   1.000
_cell.length_b   1.000
_cell.length_c   1.000
_cell.angle_alpha   90.00
_cell.angle_beta   90.00
_cell.angle_gamma   90.00
#
_symmetry.space_group_name_H-M   'P 1'
#
loop_
_entity.id
_entity.type
_entity.pdbx_description
1 polymer ?
#
loop_
_entity_poly.entity_id
_entity_poly.type
_entity_poly.pdbx_seq_one_letter_code
_entity_poly.pdbx_strand_id
1 'polypeptide(L)'
;MIRIGILGGAGYTAGELIRLLINHPDAELVFVNSSSNAGNLLTDVHEGLYGETSMRFTDAMPFDEVDVVFFCFGHGKSQAFLQEHTIPDHVRIIDLAQDFRIAAPDHDYVYGLPELNREAITTARHIANPGCFATCIQLGLLPAAKMGLITSDVSVNAITGSTGAGQKPTATTHFSWRNNNLSIYKAFNHQHIAEIRQSLAQAQGHLEAAIDFIPYRGDFARGIFATEVVHTDADIETIEAAYRDFYSDAAFTHYVDKAIDLKQVVNTNKALIHCDKYGDKLLITCCIDNLLKGAVGQAVQNMNIMFGLDERAGLRLKPSAF
;
A
#
# COMPACT_ATOMS: atom_id res chain seq x y z
N MET A 1 -16.04 18.79 5.10
CA MET A 1 -15.31 18.09 4.02
C MET A 1 -13.83 18.37 4.15
N ILE A 2 -13.00 17.35 4.01
CA ILE A 2 -11.53 17.47 4.01
C ILE A 2 -11.11 17.95 2.63
N ARG A 3 -10.34 19.02 2.57
CA ARG A 3 -9.83 19.62 1.34
C ARG A 3 -8.48 19.01 0.98
N ILE A 4 -8.34 18.50 -0.23
CA ILE A 4 -7.22 17.64 -0.63
C ILE A 4 -6.45 18.24 -1.80
N GLY A 5 -5.12 18.24 -1.67
CA GLY A 5 -4.19 18.49 -2.76
C GLY A 5 -3.46 17.20 -3.17
N ILE A 6 -3.16 17.05 -4.45
CA ILE A 6 -2.37 15.93 -4.98
C ILE A 6 -1.16 16.49 -5.73
N LEU A 7 0.03 16.06 -5.35
CA LEU A 7 1.28 16.35 -6.06
C LEU A 7 1.74 15.13 -6.87
N GLY A 8 2.21 15.36 -8.10
CA GLY A 8 2.58 14.27 -9.00
C GLY A 8 1.38 13.58 -9.67
N GLY A 9 0.38 14.37 -10.04
CA GLY A 9 -0.96 13.95 -10.45
C GLY A 9 -1.09 13.07 -11.70
N ALA A 10 -0.05 12.89 -12.52
CA ALA A 10 -0.18 12.21 -13.82
C ALA A 10 0.13 10.70 -13.80
N GLY A 11 0.61 10.13 -12.68
CA GLY A 11 0.96 8.71 -12.57
C GLY A 11 -0.22 7.79 -12.25
N TYR A 12 -0.03 6.47 -12.37
CA TYR A 12 -1.06 5.46 -12.03
C TYR A 12 -1.59 5.61 -10.60
N THR A 13 -0.71 5.86 -9.65
CA THR A 13 -1.06 6.07 -8.24
C THR A 13 -1.99 7.28 -8.08
N ALA A 14 -1.68 8.39 -8.74
CA ALA A 14 -2.53 9.58 -8.68
C ALA A 14 -3.89 9.35 -9.38
N GLY A 15 -3.92 8.69 -10.52
CA GLY A 15 -5.17 8.36 -11.22
C GLY A 15 -6.10 7.49 -10.37
N GLU A 16 -5.55 6.47 -9.70
CA GLU A 16 -6.33 5.65 -8.77
C GLU A 16 -6.77 6.44 -7.53
N LEU A 17 -5.93 7.33 -7.01
CA LEU A 17 -6.28 8.19 -5.87
C LEU A 17 -7.44 9.14 -6.24
N ILE A 18 -7.36 9.80 -7.40
CA ILE A 18 -8.42 10.67 -7.90
C ILE A 18 -9.72 9.87 -8.03
N ARG A 19 -9.68 8.67 -8.63
CA ARG A 19 -10.84 7.78 -8.78
C ARG A 19 -11.55 7.47 -7.46
N LEU A 20 -10.81 7.34 -6.37
CA LEU A 20 -11.37 7.12 -5.04
C LEU A 20 -11.96 8.41 -4.45
N LEU A 21 -11.22 9.52 -4.58
CA LEU A 21 -11.53 10.77 -3.88
C LEU A 21 -12.69 11.55 -4.49
N ILE A 22 -12.92 11.49 -5.80
CA ILE A 22 -14.07 12.16 -6.45
C ILE A 22 -15.42 11.62 -5.96
N ASN A 23 -15.48 10.41 -5.42
CA ASN A 23 -16.68 9.78 -4.85
C ASN A 23 -16.60 9.65 -3.33
N HIS A 24 -15.64 10.29 -2.68
CA HIS A 24 -15.51 10.21 -1.23
C HIS A 24 -16.51 11.15 -0.55
N PRO A 25 -17.35 10.65 0.40
CA PRO A 25 -18.45 11.44 0.95
C PRO A 25 -18.01 12.66 1.77
N ASP A 26 -16.81 12.60 2.37
CA ASP A 26 -16.30 13.60 3.31
C ASP A 26 -15.06 14.34 2.80
N ALA A 27 -14.72 14.22 1.50
CA ALA A 27 -13.52 14.80 0.92
C ALA A 27 -13.81 15.60 -0.36
N GLU A 28 -12.97 16.60 -0.63
CA GLU A 28 -13.04 17.45 -1.80
C GLU A 28 -11.64 17.63 -2.40
N LEU A 29 -11.48 17.34 -3.70
CA LEU A 29 -10.25 17.65 -4.43
C LEU A 29 -10.20 19.15 -4.75
N VAL A 30 -9.19 19.85 -4.21
CA VAL A 30 -8.96 21.27 -4.46
C VAL A 30 -8.03 21.46 -5.64
N PHE A 31 -6.92 20.73 -5.67
CA PHE A 31 -5.99 20.78 -6.79
C PHE A 31 -5.30 19.43 -7.06
N VAL A 32 -4.93 19.24 -8.33
CA VAL A 32 -4.08 18.12 -8.79
C VAL A 32 -2.90 18.72 -9.54
N ASN A 33 -1.72 18.69 -8.92
CA ASN A 33 -0.52 19.30 -9.48
C ASN A 33 0.18 18.34 -10.46
N SER A 34 0.47 18.86 -11.65
CA SER A 34 1.34 18.24 -12.64
C SER A 34 1.88 19.32 -13.57
N SER A 35 3.14 19.71 -13.41
CA SER A 35 3.74 20.77 -14.23
C SER A 35 3.77 20.43 -15.73
N SER A 36 3.93 19.16 -16.11
CA SER A 36 3.92 18.74 -17.51
C SER A 36 2.53 18.70 -18.15
N ASN A 37 1.45 18.75 -17.35
CA ASN A 37 0.07 18.65 -17.82
C ASN A 37 -0.78 19.86 -17.39
N ALA A 38 -0.17 20.92 -16.84
CA ALA A 38 -0.90 22.09 -16.36
C ALA A 38 -1.82 22.67 -17.46
N GLY A 39 -3.09 22.89 -17.10
CA GLY A 39 -4.14 23.36 -18.01
C GLY A 39 -4.91 22.26 -18.75
N ASN A 40 -4.37 21.03 -18.88
CA ASN A 40 -5.09 19.91 -19.46
C ASN A 40 -6.17 19.38 -18.51
N LEU A 41 -7.23 18.78 -19.04
CA LEU A 41 -8.22 18.08 -18.23
C LEU A 41 -7.58 16.84 -17.54
N LEU A 42 -8.07 16.49 -16.35
CA LEU A 42 -7.64 15.24 -15.71
C LEU A 42 -7.95 14.03 -16.60
N THR A 43 -9.03 14.10 -17.37
CA THR A 43 -9.46 13.07 -18.31
C THR A 43 -8.57 12.92 -19.54
N ASP A 44 -7.73 13.92 -19.86
CA ASP A 44 -6.75 13.81 -20.96
C ASP A 44 -5.59 12.85 -20.62
N VAL A 45 -5.39 12.57 -19.32
CA VAL A 45 -4.35 11.66 -18.81
C VAL A 45 -4.97 10.41 -18.18
N HIS A 46 -6.06 10.59 -17.46
CA HIS A 46 -6.81 9.54 -16.75
C HIS A 46 -8.18 9.32 -17.44
N GLU A 47 -8.14 8.75 -18.62
CA GLU A 47 -9.32 8.58 -19.50
C GLU A 47 -10.49 7.84 -18.84
N GLY A 48 -10.24 6.96 -17.87
CA GLY A 48 -11.26 6.29 -17.08
C GLY A 48 -12.15 7.22 -16.22
N LEU A 49 -11.83 8.52 -16.17
CA LEU A 49 -12.60 9.55 -15.44
C LEU A 49 -13.53 10.37 -16.34
N TYR A 50 -13.71 9.99 -17.60
CA TYR A 50 -14.68 10.64 -18.49
C TYR A 50 -16.09 10.61 -17.89
N GLY A 51 -16.71 11.82 -17.80
CA GLY A 51 -18.04 12.00 -17.21
C GLY A 51 -18.05 12.18 -15.69
N GLU A 52 -16.92 11.93 -15.00
CA GLU A 52 -16.83 12.02 -13.54
C GLU A 52 -16.31 13.40 -13.07
N THR A 53 -15.48 14.06 -13.87
CA THR A 53 -14.89 15.35 -13.51
C THR A 53 -14.54 16.19 -14.73
N SER A 54 -14.60 17.53 -14.56
CA SER A 54 -14.08 18.53 -15.51
C SER A 54 -12.85 19.24 -14.98
N MET A 55 -12.28 18.78 -13.86
CA MET A 55 -11.11 19.38 -13.22
C MET A 55 -9.88 19.33 -14.14
N ARG A 56 -9.01 20.34 -13.99
CA ARG A 56 -7.77 20.46 -14.76
C ARG A 56 -6.57 20.28 -13.85
N PHE A 57 -5.48 19.80 -14.42
CA PHE A 57 -4.17 19.88 -13.77
C PHE A 57 -3.72 21.34 -13.63
N THR A 58 -2.98 21.60 -12.59
CA THR A 58 -2.37 22.91 -12.32
C THR A 58 -0.88 22.75 -12.01
N ASP A 59 -0.09 23.79 -12.26
CA ASP A 59 1.27 23.93 -11.74
C ASP A 59 1.31 24.65 -10.38
N ALA A 60 0.20 25.32 -9.99
CA ALA A 60 0.06 25.92 -8.68
C ALA A 60 -0.10 24.88 -7.56
N MET A 61 0.35 25.25 -6.38
CA MET A 61 0.26 24.44 -5.15
C MET A 61 -0.32 25.30 -4.01
N PRO A 62 -1.64 25.57 -4.01
CA PRO A 62 -2.28 26.41 -3.01
C PRO A 62 -2.44 25.65 -1.66
N PHE A 63 -1.34 25.49 -0.95
CA PHE A 63 -1.30 24.72 0.32
C PHE A 63 -2.20 25.33 1.40
N ASP A 64 -2.43 26.64 1.39
CA ASP A 64 -3.33 27.30 2.36
C ASP A 64 -4.81 26.93 2.15
N GLU A 65 -5.16 26.34 1.00
CA GLU A 65 -6.53 25.96 0.67
C GLU A 65 -6.83 24.48 0.99
N VAL A 66 -5.88 23.70 1.51
CA VAL A 66 -6.05 22.26 1.75
C VAL A 66 -5.77 21.86 3.19
N ASP A 67 -6.35 20.76 3.62
CA ASP A 67 -6.16 20.17 4.94
C ASP A 67 -5.15 19.01 4.89
N VAL A 68 -5.00 18.37 3.72
CA VAL A 68 -4.05 17.28 3.47
C VAL A 68 -3.52 17.30 2.04
N VAL A 69 -2.28 16.91 1.88
CA VAL A 69 -1.61 16.77 0.59
C VAL A 69 -1.09 15.34 0.44
N PHE A 70 -1.40 14.70 -0.70
CA PHE A 70 -0.85 13.41 -1.08
C PHE A 70 0.35 13.59 -2.02
N PHE A 71 1.46 12.99 -1.65
CA PHE A 71 2.66 12.93 -2.48
C PHE A 71 2.64 11.66 -3.33
N CYS A 72 2.30 11.82 -4.61
CA CYS A 72 2.34 10.76 -5.62
C CYS A 72 3.62 10.83 -6.47
N PHE A 73 4.72 11.23 -5.85
CA PHE A 73 6.02 11.33 -6.51
C PHE A 73 6.66 9.95 -6.75
N GLY A 74 7.64 9.90 -7.65
CA GLY A 74 8.58 8.78 -7.72
C GLY A 74 9.53 8.76 -6.51
N HIS A 75 10.05 7.59 -6.19
CA HIS A 75 10.99 7.40 -5.07
C HIS A 75 12.19 8.36 -5.14
N GLY A 76 12.62 8.86 -4.01
CA GLY A 76 13.72 9.83 -3.86
C GLY A 76 13.34 11.28 -4.15
N LYS A 77 12.07 11.59 -4.42
CA LYS A 77 11.63 12.95 -4.80
C LYS A 77 10.89 13.69 -3.68
N SER A 78 10.31 13.00 -2.72
CA SER A 78 9.57 13.64 -1.63
C SER A 78 10.49 14.45 -0.73
N GLN A 79 11.64 13.88 -0.35
CA GLN A 79 12.64 14.56 0.44
C GLN A 79 13.21 15.80 -0.28
N ALA A 80 13.55 15.69 -1.57
CA ALA A 80 14.02 16.81 -2.37
C ALA A 80 12.97 17.91 -2.47
N PHE A 81 11.70 17.57 -2.67
CA PHE A 81 10.60 18.52 -2.71
C PHE A 81 10.47 19.33 -1.41
N LEU A 82 10.56 18.67 -0.26
CA LEU A 82 10.46 19.32 1.05
C LEU A 82 11.67 20.21 1.40
N GLN A 83 12.81 20.02 0.73
CA GLN A 83 13.96 20.94 0.84
C GLN A 83 13.73 22.25 0.07
N GLU A 84 12.91 22.23 -0.98
CA GLU A 84 12.65 23.37 -1.84
C GLU A 84 11.33 24.10 -1.50
N HIS A 85 10.39 23.43 -0.84
CA HIS A 85 9.05 23.94 -0.57
C HIS A 85 8.66 23.77 0.89
N THR A 86 8.12 24.83 1.49
CA THR A 86 7.55 24.80 2.83
C THR A 86 6.06 24.49 2.75
N ILE A 87 5.62 23.46 3.44
CA ILE A 87 4.19 23.14 3.61
C ILE A 87 3.73 23.73 4.95
N PRO A 88 2.61 24.46 4.98
CA PRO A 88 2.10 25.05 6.22
C PRO A 88 1.82 24.00 7.30
N ASP A 89 2.04 24.35 8.55
CA ASP A 89 1.92 23.44 9.69
C ASP A 89 0.52 22.82 9.88
N HIS A 90 -0.52 23.45 9.38
CA HIS A 90 -1.88 22.90 9.46
C HIS A 90 -2.16 21.81 8.42
N VAL A 91 -1.35 21.72 7.36
CA VAL A 91 -1.53 20.74 6.28
C VAL A 91 -0.88 19.42 6.67
N ARG A 92 -1.64 18.34 6.63
CA ARG A 92 -1.14 16.99 6.83
C ARG A 92 -0.54 16.43 5.53
N ILE A 93 0.43 15.52 5.65
CA ILE A 93 1.10 14.91 4.49
C ILE A 93 0.91 13.40 4.50
N ILE A 94 0.55 12.82 3.34
CA ILE A 94 0.57 11.37 3.12
C ILE A 94 1.48 11.11 1.93
N ASP A 95 2.67 10.57 2.20
CA ASP A 95 3.68 10.29 1.18
C ASP A 95 3.62 8.84 0.70
N LEU A 96 3.46 8.63 -0.60
CA LEU A 96 3.46 7.31 -1.22
C LEU A 96 4.84 6.88 -1.74
N ALA A 97 5.86 7.77 -1.68
CA ALA A 97 7.23 7.41 -2.00
C ALA A 97 7.89 6.60 -0.85
N GLN A 98 9.09 6.10 -1.10
CA GLN A 98 9.82 5.30 -0.09
C GLN A 98 10.60 6.13 0.93
N ASP A 99 10.70 7.44 0.72
CA ASP A 99 11.70 8.33 1.31
C ASP A 99 11.66 8.34 2.85
N PHE A 100 10.47 8.23 3.44
CA PHE A 100 10.25 8.33 4.88
C PHE A 100 9.70 7.06 5.55
N ARG A 101 9.72 5.91 4.85
CA ARG A 101 9.12 4.66 5.36
C ARG A 101 9.92 4.01 6.48
N ILE A 102 11.23 4.24 6.53
CA ILE A 102 12.07 3.71 7.60
C ILE A 102 12.22 4.79 8.66
N ALA A 103 11.85 4.44 9.89
CA ALA A 103 11.93 5.37 11.02
C ALA A 103 13.36 5.86 11.21
N ALA A 104 13.52 7.16 11.34
CA ALA A 104 14.80 7.83 11.50
C ALA A 104 14.65 9.08 12.39
N PRO A 105 15.70 9.55 13.07
CA PRO A 105 15.60 10.67 14.01
C PRO A 105 15.43 12.04 13.33
N ASP A 106 15.57 12.11 12.02
CA ASP A 106 15.50 13.33 11.20
C ASP A 106 14.12 13.62 10.63
N HIS A 107 13.11 12.77 10.90
CA HIS A 107 11.74 13.01 10.50
C HIS A 107 10.71 12.39 11.47
N ASP A 108 9.48 12.88 11.42
CA ASP A 108 8.34 12.48 12.27
C ASP A 108 7.27 11.66 11.54
N TYR A 109 7.60 11.14 10.35
CA TYR A 109 6.65 10.34 9.58
C TYR A 109 6.31 9.03 10.30
N VAL A 110 4.99 8.79 10.47
CA VAL A 110 4.48 7.53 10.99
C VAL A 110 4.31 6.55 9.82
N TYR A 111 4.81 5.32 9.98
CA TYR A 111 4.61 4.27 9.00
C TYR A 111 3.14 3.86 8.93
N GLY A 112 2.49 4.13 7.81
CA GLY A 112 1.04 4.11 7.62
C GLY A 112 0.46 2.72 7.36
N LEU A 113 0.77 1.74 8.21
CA LEU A 113 0.14 0.42 8.22
C LEU A 113 -0.90 0.37 9.35
N PRO A 114 -2.22 0.55 9.06
CA PRO A 114 -3.25 0.68 10.08
C PRO A 114 -3.35 -0.51 11.05
N GLU A 115 -3.09 -1.72 10.56
CA GLU A 115 -3.15 -2.95 11.34
C GLU A 115 -2.05 -3.05 12.41
N LEU A 116 -0.99 -2.24 12.28
CA LEU A 116 0.13 -2.18 13.24
C LEU A 116 0.17 -0.87 14.02
N ASN A 117 -0.13 0.27 13.38
CA ASN A 117 0.17 1.60 13.88
C ASN A 117 -1.07 2.51 14.01
N ARG A 118 -2.28 1.95 14.10
CA ARG A 118 -3.54 2.70 14.14
C ARG A 118 -3.52 3.88 15.10
N GLU A 119 -3.08 3.66 16.32
CA GLU A 119 -3.06 4.67 17.38
C GLU A 119 -2.15 5.86 17.02
N ALA A 120 -0.95 5.55 16.52
CA ALA A 120 -0.01 6.56 16.05
C ALA A 120 -0.54 7.33 14.82
N ILE A 121 -1.21 6.64 13.88
CA ILE A 121 -1.82 7.26 12.69
C ILE A 121 -2.89 8.28 13.08
N THR A 122 -3.70 8.00 14.12
CA THR A 122 -4.77 8.90 14.58
C THR A 122 -4.26 10.31 14.91
N THR A 123 -3.05 10.42 15.46
CA THR A 123 -2.45 11.70 15.88
C THR A 123 -1.36 12.21 14.93
N ALA A 124 -1.02 11.43 13.90
CA ALA A 124 0.05 11.78 12.96
C ALA A 124 -0.28 13.03 12.14
N ARG A 125 0.75 13.82 11.86
CA ARG A 125 0.71 14.88 10.84
C ARG A 125 1.25 14.39 9.51
N HIS A 126 2.22 13.50 9.54
CA HIS A 126 2.91 12.99 8.38
C HIS A 126 2.84 11.46 8.37
N ILE A 127 2.38 10.90 7.26
CA ILE A 127 2.28 9.44 7.03
C ILE A 127 3.21 9.04 5.88
N ALA A 128 4.08 8.07 6.14
CA ALA A 128 4.78 7.33 5.10
C ALA A 128 3.96 6.09 4.73
N ASN A 129 3.27 6.13 3.60
CA ASN A 129 2.41 5.04 3.16
C ASN A 129 3.25 3.84 2.70
N PRO A 130 2.98 2.62 3.20
CA PRO A 130 3.76 1.42 2.91
C PRO A 130 3.90 1.07 1.42
N GLY A 131 4.98 0.36 1.07
CA GLY A 131 5.12 -0.24 -0.25
C GLY A 131 4.20 -1.43 -0.45
N CYS A 132 3.82 -1.70 -1.71
CA CYS A 132 2.79 -2.69 -2.01
C CYS A 132 3.16 -4.12 -1.59
N PHE A 133 4.37 -4.60 -1.90
CA PHE A 133 4.82 -5.90 -1.41
C PHE A 133 5.01 -5.90 0.12
N ALA A 134 5.54 -4.80 0.67
CA ALA A 134 5.71 -4.68 2.11
C ALA A 134 4.35 -4.83 2.82
N THR A 135 3.31 -4.15 2.33
CA THR A 135 1.94 -4.30 2.86
C THR A 135 1.48 -5.75 2.83
N CYS A 136 1.56 -6.41 1.67
CA CYS A 136 1.08 -7.79 1.51
C CYS A 136 1.80 -8.75 2.46
N ILE A 137 3.14 -8.70 2.47
CA ILE A 137 3.98 -9.62 3.25
C ILE A 137 3.85 -9.35 4.75
N GLN A 138 3.82 -8.09 5.16
CA GLN A 138 3.64 -7.74 6.58
C GLN A 138 2.28 -8.22 7.10
N LEU A 139 1.21 -8.02 6.33
CA LEU A 139 -0.12 -8.49 6.74
C LEU A 139 -0.17 -10.02 6.86
N GLY A 140 0.57 -10.76 6.04
CA GLY A 140 0.71 -12.20 6.23
C GLY A 140 1.46 -12.56 7.52
N LEU A 141 2.58 -11.89 7.81
CA LEU A 141 3.52 -12.27 8.89
C LEU A 141 3.25 -11.62 10.26
N LEU A 142 2.51 -10.51 10.35
CA LEU A 142 2.32 -9.78 11.61
C LEU A 142 1.74 -10.63 12.75
N PRO A 143 0.69 -11.46 12.56
CA PRO A 143 0.20 -12.31 13.64
C PRO A 143 1.23 -13.34 14.09
N ALA A 144 1.96 -13.96 13.16
CA ALA A 144 3.05 -14.90 13.48
C ALA A 144 4.18 -14.22 14.26
N ALA A 145 4.56 -13.00 13.89
CA ALA A 145 5.51 -12.18 14.64
C ALA A 145 4.99 -11.85 16.04
N LYS A 146 3.72 -11.45 16.17
CA LYS A 146 3.10 -11.15 17.48
C LYS A 146 3.07 -12.36 18.40
N MET A 147 2.96 -13.56 17.85
CA MET A 147 3.05 -14.83 18.59
C MET A 147 4.51 -15.24 18.90
N GLY A 148 5.51 -14.52 18.40
CA GLY A 148 6.92 -14.88 18.55
C GLY A 148 7.37 -16.08 17.71
N LEU A 149 6.66 -16.41 16.64
CA LEU A 149 6.92 -17.62 15.83
C LEU A 149 8.05 -17.45 14.80
N ILE A 150 8.51 -16.21 14.53
CA ILE A 150 9.56 -15.97 13.54
C ILE A 150 10.93 -16.11 14.23
N THR A 151 11.35 -17.37 14.39
CA THR A 151 12.61 -17.76 15.08
C THR A 151 13.71 -18.21 14.12
N SER A 152 13.39 -18.39 12.83
CA SER A 152 14.31 -18.74 11.74
C SER A 152 13.96 -17.96 10.48
N ASP A 153 14.82 -18.06 9.46
CA ASP A 153 14.62 -17.35 8.19
C ASP A 153 13.27 -17.69 7.55
N VAL A 154 12.63 -16.66 7.01
CA VAL A 154 11.30 -16.75 6.39
C VAL A 154 11.45 -16.74 4.88
N SER A 155 11.04 -17.80 4.21
CA SER A 155 10.98 -17.84 2.75
C SER A 155 9.72 -17.16 2.23
N VAL A 156 9.90 -16.13 1.39
CA VAL A 156 8.80 -15.35 0.83
C VAL A 156 8.87 -15.34 -0.69
N ASN A 157 7.80 -15.81 -1.34
CA ASN A 157 7.61 -15.69 -2.78
C ASN A 157 6.36 -14.85 -3.04
N ALA A 158 6.49 -13.76 -3.80
CA ALA A 158 5.32 -12.95 -4.11
C ALA A 158 5.30 -12.49 -5.57
N ILE A 159 4.14 -12.64 -6.20
CA ILE A 159 3.89 -12.28 -7.59
C ILE A 159 3.09 -11.00 -7.64
N THR A 160 3.56 -9.99 -8.39
CA THR A 160 2.83 -8.73 -8.61
C THR A 160 2.44 -8.53 -10.06
N GLY A 161 1.35 -7.78 -10.26
CA GLY A 161 0.94 -7.28 -11.55
C GLY A 161 1.89 -6.22 -12.11
N SER A 162 1.81 -5.99 -13.44
CA SER A 162 2.70 -5.10 -14.18
C SER A 162 2.57 -3.62 -13.78
N THR A 163 1.42 -3.18 -13.27
CA THR A 163 1.19 -1.80 -12.82
C THR A 163 2.09 -1.36 -11.66
N GLY A 164 2.64 -2.32 -10.89
CA GLY A 164 3.62 -2.04 -9.85
C GLY A 164 4.95 -1.46 -10.36
N ALA A 165 5.22 -1.54 -11.68
CA ALA A 165 6.38 -0.91 -12.31
C ALA A 165 6.17 0.57 -12.65
N GLY A 166 4.97 1.10 -12.49
CA GLY A 166 4.59 2.45 -12.89
C GLY A 166 4.27 2.58 -14.38
N GLN A 167 3.93 3.80 -14.78
CA GLN A 167 3.46 4.10 -16.15
C GLN A 167 4.59 4.19 -17.18
N LYS A 168 5.82 4.55 -16.76
CA LYS A 168 6.93 4.71 -17.69
C LYS A 168 7.32 3.37 -18.33
N PRO A 169 7.26 3.23 -19.67
CA PRO A 169 7.62 1.99 -20.35
C PRO A 169 9.07 1.59 -20.10
N THR A 170 9.29 0.29 -19.92
CA THR A 170 10.63 -0.32 -19.83
C THR A 170 10.66 -1.58 -20.70
N ALA A 171 11.86 -2.10 -21.02
CA ALA A 171 12.00 -3.31 -21.80
C ALA A 171 11.21 -4.50 -21.22
N THR A 172 11.16 -4.63 -19.88
CA THR A 172 10.49 -5.75 -19.19
C THR A 172 9.00 -5.51 -18.95
N THR A 173 8.46 -4.31 -19.23
CA THR A 173 7.05 -4.00 -19.20
C THR A 173 6.42 -3.88 -20.58
N HIS A 174 7.24 -3.98 -21.64
CA HIS A 174 6.76 -4.01 -23.02
C HIS A 174 5.84 -5.23 -23.26
N PHE A 175 4.72 -5.02 -23.97
CA PHE A 175 3.69 -6.05 -24.15
C PHE A 175 4.26 -7.40 -24.64
N SER A 176 5.05 -7.41 -25.73
CA SER A 176 5.61 -8.64 -26.30
C SER A 176 6.56 -9.37 -25.34
N TRP A 177 7.18 -8.67 -24.39
CA TRP A 177 8.04 -9.27 -23.38
C TRP A 177 7.24 -9.79 -22.18
N ARG A 178 6.19 -9.07 -21.77
CA ARG A 178 5.42 -9.36 -20.56
C ARG A 178 4.31 -10.38 -20.78
N ASN A 179 3.69 -10.38 -21.94
CA ASN A 179 2.58 -11.27 -22.27
C ASN A 179 3.02 -12.74 -22.22
N ASN A 180 2.27 -13.59 -21.55
CA ASN A 180 2.55 -15.01 -21.30
C ASN A 180 3.95 -15.27 -20.67
N ASN A 181 4.43 -14.34 -19.82
CA ASN A 181 5.78 -14.41 -19.26
C ASN A 181 5.79 -14.08 -17.75
N LEU A 182 6.58 -14.85 -17.00
CA LEU A 182 6.86 -14.65 -15.58
C LEU A 182 8.35 -14.46 -15.37
N SER A 183 8.76 -13.50 -14.56
CA SER A 183 10.17 -13.27 -14.26
C SER A 183 10.40 -12.80 -12.83
N ILE A 184 11.51 -13.19 -12.23
CA ILE A 184 12.01 -12.65 -10.98
C ILE A 184 12.73 -11.32 -11.19
N TYR A 185 12.80 -10.50 -10.14
CA TYR A 185 13.64 -9.31 -10.12
C TYR A 185 14.04 -8.96 -8.68
N LYS A 186 15.22 -8.39 -8.46
CA LYS A 186 15.72 -7.96 -7.15
C LYS A 186 15.56 -9.01 -6.03
N ALA A 187 15.73 -10.30 -6.34
CA ALA A 187 15.69 -11.36 -5.33
C ALA A 187 16.69 -11.04 -4.21
N PHE A 188 16.26 -11.21 -2.94
CA PHE A 188 17.01 -10.93 -1.72
C PHE A 188 17.51 -9.50 -1.54
N ASN A 189 17.19 -8.58 -2.47
CA ASN A 189 17.67 -7.20 -2.47
C ASN A 189 16.55 -6.21 -2.85
N HIS A 190 15.32 -6.51 -2.49
CA HIS A 190 14.20 -5.61 -2.74
C HIS A 190 14.10 -4.56 -1.63
N GLN A 191 13.87 -3.29 -2.01
CA GLN A 191 13.80 -2.17 -1.06
C GLN A 191 12.74 -2.34 0.05
N HIS A 192 11.68 -3.11 -0.21
CA HIS A 192 10.63 -3.38 0.79
C HIS A 192 11.09 -4.30 1.94
N ILE A 193 12.22 -5.01 1.83
CA ILE A 193 12.73 -5.87 2.91
C ILE A 193 12.97 -5.06 4.18
N ALA A 194 13.49 -3.83 4.05
CA ALA A 194 13.72 -2.96 5.20
C ALA A 194 12.41 -2.58 5.93
N GLU A 195 11.35 -2.26 5.18
CA GLU A 195 10.02 -1.99 5.73
C GLU A 195 9.46 -3.22 6.47
N ILE A 196 9.54 -4.41 5.85
CA ILE A 196 9.07 -5.67 6.42
C ILE A 196 9.80 -5.97 7.74
N ARG A 197 11.13 -5.89 7.73
CA ARG A 197 11.93 -6.14 8.94
C ARG A 197 11.60 -5.18 10.07
N GLN A 198 11.43 -3.89 9.78
CA GLN A 198 11.06 -2.87 10.76
C GLN A 198 9.74 -3.22 11.45
N SER A 199 8.71 -3.55 10.68
CA SER A 199 7.37 -3.86 11.22
C SER A 199 7.33 -5.17 11.99
N LEU A 200 8.00 -6.22 11.49
CA LEU A 200 8.08 -7.50 12.20
C LEU A 200 8.89 -7.39 13.50
N ALA A 201 9.99 -6.62 13.50
CA ALA A 201 10.75 -6.33 14.72
C ALA A 201 9.92 -5.56 15.74
N GLN A 202 9.08 -4.61 15.29
CA GLN A 202 8.15 -3.89 16.15
C GLN A 202 7.10 -4.84 16.77
N ALA A 203 6.55 -5.75 15.98
CA ALA A 203 5.50 -6.68 16.43
C ALA A 203 6.05 -7.77 17.37
N GLN A 204 7.21 -8.32 17.08
CA GLN A 204 7.84 -9.40 17.84
C GLN A 204 8.70 -8.90 19.00
N GLY A 205 9.10 -7.61 19.00
CA GLY A 205 10.05 -7.01 19.94
C GLY A 205 11.51 -7.15 19.48
N HIS A 206 11.83 -8.13 18.65
CA HIS A 206 13.16 -8.39 18.08
C HIS A 206 13.06 -9.31 16.86
N LEU A 207 13.90 -9.11 15.84
CA LEU A 207 13.94 -9.95 14.65
C LEU A 207 15.38 -10.16 14.16
N GLU A 208 15.92 -11.35 14.39
CA GLU A 208 17.21 -11.78 13.82
C GLU A 208 17.04 -12.45 12.45
N ALA A 209 15.94 -13.20 12.27
CA ALA A 209 15.63 -13.97 11.09
C ALA A 209 15.75 -13.13 9.79
N ALA A 210 16.30 -13.73 8.74
CA ALA A 210 16.28 -13.13 7.41
C ALA A 210 14.89 -13.25 6.78
N ILE A 211 14.60 -12.32 5.88
CA ILE A 211 13.42 -12.36 5.01
C ILE A 211 13.91 -12.66 3.60
N ASP A 212 13.85 -13.92 3.23
CA ASP A 212 14.31 -14.43 1.93
C ASP A 212 13.26 -14.19 0.86
N PHE A 213 13.18 -12.93 0.43
CA PHE A 213 12.16 -12.45 -0.48
C PHE A 213 12.57 -12.58 -1.95
N ILE A 214 11.77 -13.33 -2.72
CA ILE A 214 11.87 -13.47 -4.17
C ILE A 214 10.62 -12.87 -4.83
N PRO A 215 10.71 -11.63 -5.36
CA PRO A 215 9.60 -11.02 -6.07
C PRO A 215 9.53 -11.49 -7.53
N TYR A 216 8.30 -11.77 -7.98
CA TYR A 216 7.99 -12.08 -9.37
C TYR A 216 7.11 -10.99 -9.97
N ARG A 217 7.26 -10.77 -11.29
CA ARG A 217 6.32 -9.98 -12.07
C ARG A 217 5.53 -10.91 -12.96
N GLY A 218 4.20 -10.96 -12.73
CA GLY A 218 3.27 -11.81 -13.45
C GLY A 218 2.71 -11.18 -14.74
N ASP A 219 2.02 -11.99 -15.51
CA ASP A 219 1.32 -11.61 -16.74
C ASP A 219 -0.12 -11.19 -16.42
N PHE A 220 -0.26 -10.20 -15.54
CA PHE A 220 -1.54 -9.56 -15.22
C PHE A 220 -1.30 -8.10 -14.80
N ALA A 221 -2.33 -7.28 -14.84
CA ALA A 221 -2.17 -5.85 -14.58
C ALA A 221 -2.07 -5.54 -13.08
N ARG A 222 -2.95 -6.11 -12.25
CA ARG A 222 -3.16 -5.72 -10.85
C ARG A 222 -3.18 -6.92 -9.92
N GLY A 223 -2.72 -6.69 -8.70
CA GLY A 223 -2.74 -7.63 -7.59
C GLY A 223 -1.35 -8.05 -7.14
N ILE A 224 -1.27 -8.51 -5.89
CA ILE A 224 -0.14 -9.21 -5.30
C ILE A 224 -0.66 -10.48 -4.65
N PHE A 225 0.00 -11.60 -4.95
CA PHE A 225 -0.21 -12.87 -4.29
C PHE A 225 1.11 -13.29 -3.66
N ALA A 226 1.15 -13.37 -2.33
CA ALA A 226 2.33 -13.76 -1.57
C ALA A 226 2.14 -15.11 -0.90
N THR A 227 3.19 -15.92 -0.88
CA THR A 227 3.32 -17.13 -0.07
C THR A 227 4.53 -16.99 0.84
N GLU A 228 4.35 -17.27 2.12
CA GLU A 228 5.33 -17.09 3.17
C GLU A 228 5.42 -18.39 3.97
N VAL A 229 6.64 -18.86 4.23
CA VAL A 229 6.87 -20.10 4.98
C VAL A 229 7.59 -19.76 6.27
N VAL A 230 6.94 -20.05 7.40
CA VAL A 230 7.48 -19.95 8.75
C VAL A 230 7.59 -21.34 9.35
N HIS A 231 8.71 -21.66 10.00
CA HIS A 231 8.89 -22.93 10.71
C HIS A 231 8.43 -22.79 12.16
N THR A 232 7.50 -23.64 12.59
CA THR A 232 6.94 -23.61 13.96
C THR A 232 6.33 -24.95 14.35
N ASP A 233 6.39 -25.29 15.65
CA ASP A 233 5.71 -26.45 16.22
C ASP A 233 4.30 -26.14 16.74
N ALA A 234 3.87 -24.86 16.71
CA ALA A 234 2.52 -24.47 17.11
C ALA A 234 1.47 -25.18 16.25
N ASP A 235 0.36 -25.60 16.85
CA ASP A 235 -0.75 -26.22 16.15
C ASP A 235 -1.53 -25.21 15.30
N ILE A 236 -2.20 -25.70 14.26
CA ILE A 236 -2.88 -24.83 13.30
C ILE A 236 -4.08 -24.11 13.94
N GLU A 237 -4.78 -24.76 14.86
CA GLU A 237 -5.96 -24.20 15.53
C GLU A 237 -5.57 -22.99 16.37
N THR A 238 -4.45 -23.05 17.09
CA THR A 238 -3.89 -21.92 17.86
C THR A 238 -3.48 -20.76 16.93
N ILE A 239 -2.83 -21.08 15.81
CA ILE A 239 -2.40 -20.09 14.82
C ILE A 239 -3.63 -19.39 14.21
N GLU A 240 -4.60 -20.14 13.72
CA GLU A 240 -5.82 -19.60 13.14
C GLU A 240 -6.58 -18.70 14.09
N ALA A 241 -6.71 -19.13 15.36
CA ALA A 241 -7.36 -18.32 16.40
C ALA A 241 -6.64 -16.98 16.59
N ALA A 242 -5.31 -16.99 16.64
CA ALA A 242 -4.50 -15.78 16.79
C ALA A 242 -4.62 -14.84 15.56
N TYR A 243 -4.69 -15.38 14.33
CA TYR A 243 -4.91 -14.58 13.12
C TYR A 243 -6.29 -13.94 13.10
N ARG A 244 -7.33 -14.68 13.50
CA ARG A 244 -8.70 -14.12 13.61
C ARG A 244 -8.78 -13.04 14.65
N ASP A 245 -8.18 -13.24 15.82
CA ASP A 245 -8.17 -12.26 16.91
C ASP A 245 -7.41 -11.00 16.48
N PHE A 246 -6.21 -11.14 15.90
CA PHE A 246 -5.38 -10.01 15.47
C PHE A 246 -6.09 -9.10 14.47
N TYR A 247 -6.90 -9.65 13.56
CA TYR A 247 -7.62 -8.89 12.53
C TYR A 247 -9.10 -8.68 12.83
N SER A 248 -9.56 -9.00 14.05
CA SER A 248 -10.99 -8.90 14.43
C SER A 248 -11.58 -7.51 14.21
N ASP A 249 -10.80 -6.45 14.50
CA ASP A 249 -11.19 -5.04 14.35
C ASP A 249 -10.67 -4.40 13.05
N ALA A 250 -9.97 -5.15 12.20
CA ALA A 250 -9.42 -4.61 10.97
C ALA A 250 -10.53 -4.35 9.93
N ALA A 251 -10.55 -3.13 9.39
CA ALA A 251 -11.60 -2.74 8.45
C ALA A 251 -11.53 -3.49 7.11
N PHE A 252 -10.32 -3.84 6.66
CA PHE A 252 -10.06 -4.38 5.32
C PHE A 252 -9.19 -5.62 5.28
N THR A 253 -8.64 -6.08 6.40
CA THR A 253 -7.79 -7.27 6.47
C THR A 253 -8.55 -8.40 7.13
N HIS A 254 -8.66 -9.53 6.44
CA HIS A 254 -9.50 -10.64 6.88
C HIS A 254 -8.75 -11.97 6.78
N TYR A 255 -8.74 -12.72 7.87
CA TYR A 255 -8.40 -14.14 7.84
C TYR A 255 -9.59 -14.93 7.29
N VAL A 256 -9.35 -15.90 6.41
CA VAL A 256 -10.39 -16.72 5.78
C VAL A 256 -10.04 -18.21 5.85
N ASP A 257 -11.06 -19.05 6.00
CA ASP A 257 -10.92 -20.50 6.21
C ASP A 257 -10.64 -21.31 4.94
N LYS A 258 -10.61 -20.65 3.79
CA LYS A 258 -10.45 -21.29 2.49
C LYS A 258 -9.30 -20.67 1.72
N ALA A 259 -8.70 -21.45 0.84
CA ALA A 259 -7.71 -20.95 -0.10
C ALA A 259 -8.20 -19.68 -0.84
N ILE A 260 -7.29 -18.75 -1.02
CA ILE A 260 -7.55 -17.42 -1.59
C ILE A 260 -6.94 -17.27 -2.98
N ASP A 261 -7.48 -16.33 -3.75
CA ASP A 261 -6.97 -15.96 -5.06
C ASP A 261 -7.07 -14.44 -5.33
N LEU A 262 -6.39 -13.96 -6.37
CA LEU A 262 -6.33 -12.53 -6.71
C LEU A 262 -7.68 -11.93 -7.09
N LYS A 263 -8.59 -12.68 -7.71
CA LYS A 263 -9.89 -12.14 -8.16
C LYS A 263 -10.77 -11.70 -6.99
N GLN A 264 -10.51 -12.22 -5.79
CA GLN A 264 -11.24 -11.86 -4.58
C GLN A 264 -10.89 -10.46 -4.05
N VAL A 265 -9.74 -9.90 -4.44
CA VAL A 265 -9.21 -8.64 -3.89
C VAL A 265 -8.95 -7.54 -4.92
N VAL A 266 -8.72 -7.89 -6.18
CA VAL A 266 -8.45 -6.89 -7.24
C VAL A 266 -9.58 -5.88 -7.34
N ASN A 267 -9.24 -4.59 -7.46
CA ASN A 267 -10.12 -3.42 -7.38
C ASN A 267 -10.74 -3.16 -6.00
N THR A 268 -10.22 -3.74 -4.93
CA THR A 268 -10.69 -3.46 -3.56
C THR A 268 -9.55 -3.06 -2.63
N ASN A 269 -9.91 -2.45 -1.49
CA ASN A 269 -8.95 -2.21 -0.40
C ASN A 269 -8.78 -3.42 0.54
N LYS A 270 -9.23 -4.61 0.13
CA LYS A 270 -9.14 -5.81 0.96
C LYS A 270 -7.75 -6.44 0.93
N ALA A 271 -7.37 -7.00 2.08
CA ALA A 271 -6.34 -8.02 2.20
C ALA A 271 -7.00 -9.32 2.69
N LEU A 272 -6.74 -10.43 2.02
CA LEU A 272 -7.18 -11.75 2.47
C LEU A 272 -5.96 -12.58 2.84
N ILE A 273 -6.08 -13.33 3.95
CA ILE A 273 -5.02 -14.16 4.50
C ILE A 273 -5.59 -15.56 4.80
N HIS A 274 -4.80 -16.57 4.49
CA HIS A 274 -5.11 -17.96 4.80
C HIS A 274 -3.84 -18.69 5.25
N CYS A 275 -3.98 -19.63 6.18
CA CYS A 275 -2.90 -20.44 6.70
C CYS A 275 -3.17 -21.91 6.48
N ASP A 276 -2.12 -22.66 6.07
CA ASP A 276 -2.07 -24.11 6.03
C ASP A 276 -0.85 -24.60 6.82
N LYS A 277 -0.93 -25.81 7.42
CA LYS A 277 0.20 -26.39 8.14
C LYS A 277 0.58 -27.76 7.60
N TYR A 278 1.88 -27.96 7.35
CA TYR A 278 2.48 -29.18 6.81
C TYR A 278 3.71 -29.57 7.65
N GLY A 279 3.51 -30.42 8.66
CA GLY A 279 4.55 -30.72 9.64
C GLY A 279 4.93 -29.46 10.44
N ASP A 280 6.20 -29.10 10.43
CA ASP A 280 6.72 -27.87 11.05
C ASP A 280 6.56 -26.62 10.18
N LYS A 281 6.07 -26.74 8.95
CA LYS A 281 5.93 -25.63 8.01
C LYS A 281 4.55 -25.01 8.09
N LEU A 282 4.48 -23.75 8.49
CA LEU A 282 3.32 -22.89 8.36
C LEU A 282 3.42 -22.19 7.01
N LEU A 283 2.50 -22.47 6.10
CA LEU A 283 2.31 -21.76 4.85
C LEU A 283 1.27 -20.66 5.06
N ILE A 284 1.69 -19.42 4.94
CA ILE A 284 0.79 -18.25 4.99
C ILE A 284 0.64 -17.74 3.56
N THR A 285 -0.60 -17.57 3.14
CA THR A 285 -0.94 -16.97 1.86
C THR A 285 -1.63 -15.64 2.09
N CYS A 286 -1.16 -14.58 1.43
CA CYS A 286 -1.78 -13.26 1.50
C CYS A 286 -1.98 -12.69 0.10
N CYS A 287 -3.13 -12.04 -0.16
CA CYS A 287 -3.35 -11.34 -1.41
C CYS A 287 -4.03 -9.99 -1.22
N ILE A 288 -3.62 -9.01 -2.05
CA ILE A 288 -4.12 -7.63 -2.08
C ILE A 288 -4.16 -7.12 -3.52
N ASP A 289 -4.86 -6.00 -3.74
CA ASP A 289 -4.64 -5.16 -4.92
C ASP A 289 -3.43 -4.24 -4.67
N ASN A 290 -2.43 -4.29 -5.57
CA ASN A 290 -1.17 -3.56 -5.40
C ASN A 290 -1.32 -2.03 -5.50
N LEU A 291 -2.36 -1.52 -6.17
CA LEU A 291 -2.63 -0.08 -6.30
C LEU A 291 -3.61 0.43 -5.22
N LEU A 292 -4.44 -0.45 -4.63
CA LEU A 292 -5.40 -0.07 -3.59
C LEU A 292 -4.86 -0.37 -2.19
N LYS A 293 -5.09 -1.56 -1.62
CA LYS A 293 -4.53 -1.87 -0.29
C LYS A 293 -3.00 -1.77 -0.27
N GLY A 294 -2.36 -2.07 -1.38
CA GLY A 294 -0.91 -1.91 -1.54
C GLY A 294 -0.41 -0.47 -1.73
N ALA A 295 -1.31 0.50 -1.96
CA ALA A 295 -0.92 1.89 -2.21
C ALA A 295 -2.02 2.88 -1.80
N VAL A 296 -2.81 3.40 -2.75
CA VAL A 296 -3.68 4.56 -2.53
C VAL A 296 -4.92 4.25 -1.69
N GLY A 297 -5.44 3.03 -1.75
CA GLY A 297 -6.56 2.66 -0.89
C GLY A 297 -6.15 2.69 0.58
N GLN A 298 -4.94 2.21 0.90
CA GLN A 298 -4.36 2.35 2.23
C GLN A 298 -4.08 3.81 2.60
N ALA A 299 -3.63 4.62 1.63
CA ALA A 299 -3.42 6.06 1.86
C ALA A 299 -4.73 6.79 2.19
N VAL A 300 -5.83 6.49 1.50
CA VAL A 300 -7.17 7.02 1.85
C VAL A 300 -7.65 6.47 3.19
N GLN A 301 -7.41 5.19 3.49
CA GLN A 301 -7.68 4.60 4.82
C GLN A 301 -6.93 5.35 5.92
N ASN A 302 -5.65 5.66 5.71
CA ASN A 302 -4.85 6.47 6.63
C ASN A 302 -5.42 7.88 6.80
N MET A 303 -5.80 8.55 5.70
CA MET A 303 -6.47 9.84 5.76
C MET A 303 -7.75 9.78 6.63
N ASN A 304 -8.59 8.78 6.41
CA ASN A 304 -9.81 8.61 7.18
C ASN A 304 -9.55 8.49 8.68
N ILE A 305 -8.53 7.68 9.06
CA ILE A 305 -8.11 7.53 10.47
C ILE A 305 -7.57 8.85 11.02
N MET A 306 -6.68 9.53 10.29
CA MET A 306 -6.07 10.82 10.70
C MET A 306 -7.12 11.88 10.99
N PHE A 307 -8.22 11.89 10.24
CA PHE A 307 -9.28 12.91 10.38
C PHE A 307 -10.51 12.41 11.16
N GLY A 308 -10.45 11.21 11.75
CA GLY A 308 -11.52 10.65 12.60
C GLY A 308 -12.80 10.31 11.83
N LEU A 309 -12.69 10.00 10.54
CA LEU A 309 -13.79 9.56 9.67
C LEU A 309 -14.06 8.05 9.80
N ASP A 310 -15.18 7.58 9.24
CA ASP A 310 -15.35 6.13 8.98
C ASP A 310 -14.20 5.64 8.11
N GLU A 311 -13.39 4.74 8.63
CA GLU A 311 -12.22 4.18 7.95
C GLU A 311 -12.55 3.61 6.57
N ARG A 312 -13.79 3.19 6.35
CA ARG A 312 -14.30 2.63 5.10
C ARG A 312 -14.85 3.67 4.12
N ALA A 313 -14.91 4.95 4.50
CA ALA A 313 -15.42 6.00 3.63
C ALA A 313 -14.62 6.07 2.32
N GLY A 314 -15.33 6.12 1.18
CA GLY A 314 -14.72 6.11 -0.16
C GLY A 314 -14.08 4.78 -0.59
N LEU A 315 -14.04 3.74 0.28
CA LEU A 315 -13.31 2.48 0.05
C LEU A 315 -14.21 1.22 -0.02
N ARG A 316 -15.54 1.38 -0.04
CA ARG A 316 -16.49 0.26 -0.11
C ARG A 316 -16.58 -0.33 -1.53
N LEU A 317 -15.45 -0.72 -2.07
CA LEU A 317 -15.32 -1.28 -3.40
C LEU A 317 -15.58 -2.79 -3.41
N LYS A 318 -15.96 -3.32 -4.59
CA LYS A 318 -16.15 -4.76 -4.79
C LYS A 318 -15.20 -5.27 -5.87
N PRO A 319 -14.70 -6.50 -5.74
CA PRO A 319 -13.85 -7.10 -6.76
C PRO A 319 -14.65 -7.39 -8.03
N SER A 320 -13.94 -7.46 -9.15
CA SER A 320 -14.45 -8.05 -10.37
C SER A 320 -14.26 -9.57 -10.28
N ALA A 321 -15.35 -10.33 -10.25
CA ALA A 321 -15.29 -11.78 -10.06
C ALA A 321 -14.77 -12.55 -11.28
N PHE A 322 -14.72 -11.91 -12.47
CA PHE A 322 -14.39 -12.55 -13.74
C PHE A 322 -13.36 -11.74 -14.53
#